data_9cef1cf8b7925144cbcc53fcc06dfb07
#
_entry.id   9cef1cf8b7925144cbcc53fcc06dfb07
#
_cell.length_a   1.000
_cell.length_b   1.000
_cell.length_c   1.000
_cell.angle_alpha   90.00
_cell.angle_beta   90.00
_cell.angle_gamma   90.00
#
_symmetry.space_group_name_H-M   'P 1'
#
loop_
_entity.id
_entity.type
_entity.pdbx_description
1 polymer ?
#
loop_
_entity_poly.entity_id
_entity_poly.type
_entity_poly.pdbx_seq_one_letter_code
_entity_poly.pdbx_strand_id
1 'polypeptide(L)'
;MGLEAITVTVEINIDRGVMFHLSGLADTSIKESYDRIKAALTNIGFRMPIAEITVNLSPADIRKEGSGYDLPLAIGILAGDCKVESERLGEYMLVGELGLDGSLRPIRGALPIAIRARKEHFRGLIVPRENVREAAVVNNLDVYGMDSLSDVVKFFNGSDDYKPERIDTRAVFYQQQSQYDLDFAEVKGQENVKRALEVAAAGGHNLIMVGPPGSGKSMMAKRLPSILPPLSLSESLETTQIHSVAG
;
A
#
# COMPACT_ATOMS: atom_id res chain seq x y z
N MET A 1 -7.00 -6.25 13.29
CA MET A 1 -5.55 -6.48 13.16
C MET A 1 -4.90 -5.13 13.04
N GLY A 2 -3.64 -4.99 13.49
CA GLY A 2 -2.97 -3.70 13.54
C GLY A 2 -2.60 -3.13 12.17
N LEU A 3 -1.88 -2.00 12.18
CA LEU A 3 -1.37 -1.31 11.00
C LEU A 3 -0.21 -2.02 10.30
N GLU A 4 0.19 -3.20 10.78
CA GLU A 4 1.33 -3.95 10.24
C GLU A 4 0.90 -4.89 9.12
N ALA A 5 1.66 -4.87 8.01
CA ALA A 5 1.53 -5.86 6.96
C ALA A 5 2.25 -7.17 7.34
N ILE A 6 1.69 -8.28 6.92
CA ILE A 6 2.27 -9.62 7.10
C ILE A 6 2.60 -10.17 5.71
N THR A 7 3.83 -10.65 5.55
CA THR A 7 4.27 -11.24 4.29
C THR A 7 3.58 -12.58 4.06
N VAL A 8 3.02 -12.75 2.88
CA VAL A 8 2.42 -14.00 2.42
C VAL A 8 3.26 -14.53 1.26
N THR A 9 3.73 -15.75 1.41
CA THR A 9 4.42 -16.45 0.32
C THR A 9 3.40 -17.14 -0.56
N VAL A 10 3.46 -16.87 -1.85
CA VAL A 10 2.63 -17.51 -2.88
C VAL A 10 3.44 -18.61 -3.54
N GLU A 11 3.11 -19.84 -3.22
CA GLU A 11 3.75 -21.03 -3.77
C GLU A 11 2.87 -21.61 -4.88
N ILE A 12 3.44 -21.83 -6.06
CA ILE A 12 2.68 -22.34 -7.21
C ILE A 12 3.40 -23.55 -7.78
N ASN A 13 2.65 -24.65 -7.93
CA ASN A 13 3.09 -25.84 -8.63
C ASN A 13 2.19 -26.09 -9.85
N ILE A 14 2.82 -26.39 -10.99
CA ILE A 14 2.11 -26.72 -12.24
C ILE A 14 2.47 -28.14 -12.63
N ASP A 15 1.47 -29.02 -12.75
CA ASP A 15 1.61 -30.43 -13.10
C ASP A 15 0.60 -30.82 -14.18
N ARG A 16 0.66 -32.09 -14.61
CA ARG A 16 -0.26 -32.64 -15.61
C ARG A 16 -1.66 -32.76 -15.05
N GLY A 17 -2.63 -32.11 -15.67
CA GLY A 17 -4.03 -32.12 -15.23
C GLY A 17 -4.81 -30.95 -15.81
N VAL A 18 -5.98 -30.65 -15.22
CA VAL A 18 -6.87 -29.55 -15.67
C VAL A 18 -7.57 -28.87 -14.47
N MET A 19 -7.03 -29.03 -13.26
CA MET A 19 -7.66 -28.54 -12.05
C MET A 19 -6.91 -27.32 -11.48
N PHE A 20 -7.64 -26.47 -10.74
CA PHE A 20 -7.07 -25.37 -9.98
C PHE A 20 -7.39 -25.56 -8.49
N HIS A 21 -6.35 -25.68 -7.69
CA HIS A 21 -6.44 -25.85 -6.25
C HIS A 21 -5.83 -24.63 -5.55
N LEU A 22 -6.56 -24.05 -4.60
CA LEU A 22 -6.10 -22.92 -3.79
C LEU A 22 -6.26 -23.24 -2.30
N SER A 23 -5.17 -23.17 -1.57
CA SER A 23 -5.06 -23.42 -0.12
C SER A 23 -4.49 -22.22 0.64
N GLY A 24 -4.60 -22.19 1.98
CA GLY A 24 -4.01 -21.17 2.85
C GLY A 24 -4.99 -20.11 3.36
N LEU A 25 -6.23 -20.50 3.70
CA LEU A 25 -7.27 -19.63 4.29
C LEU A 25 -7.58 -18.38 3.44
N ALA A 26 -7.67 -18.55 2.13
CA ALA A 26 -8.08 -17.51 1.19
C ALA A 26 -9.57 -17.17 1.36
N ASP A 27 -9.90 -15.86 1.32
CA ASP A 27 -11.28 -15.39 1.27
C ASP A 27 -11.94 -15.59 -0.10
N THR A 28 -13.20 -15.16 -0.25
CA THR A 28 -13.95 -15.28 -1.50
C THR A 28 -13.29 -14.46 -2.62
N SER A 29 -12.78 -13.26 -2.32
CA SER A 29 -12.15 -12.39 -3.31
C SER A 29 -10.92 -13.04 -3.94
N ILE A 30 -10.08 -13.73 -3.12
CA ILE A 30 -8.91 -14.46 -3.62
C ILE A 30 -9.34 -15.70 -4.41
N LYS A 31 -10.42 -16.38 -4.02
CA LYS A 31 -10.94 -17.53 -4.78
C LYS A 31 -11.45 -17.12 -6.17
N GLU A 32 -12.03 -15.94 -6.29
CA GLU A 32 -12.47 -15.35 -7.55
C GLU A 32 -11.31 -14.84 -8.43
N SER A 33 -10.10 -14.75 -7.88
CA SER A 33 -8.92 -14.30 -8.64
C SER A 33 -8.63 -15.14 -9.88
N TYR A 34 -8.97 -16.43 -9.84
CA TYR A 34 -8.78 -17.32 -10.99
C TYR A 34 -9.44 -16.79 -12.26
N ASP A 35 -10.70 -16.34 -12.17
CA ASP A 35 -11.43 -15.82 -13.32
C ASP A 35 -10.87 -14.47 -13.79
N ARG A 36 -10.49 -13.59 -12.85
CA ARG A 36 -9.84 -12.31 -13.19
C ARG A 36 -8.49 -12.53 -13.86
N ILE A 37 -7.65 -13.40 -13.32
CA ILE A 37 -6.33 -13.75 -13.88
C ILE A 37 -6.48 -14.34 -15.28
N LYS A 38 -7.40 -15.30 -15.45
CA LYS A 38 -7.65 -15.94 -16.76
C LYS A 38 -8.07 -14.92 -17.82
N ALA A 39 -8.95 -13.98 -17.49
CA ALA A 39 -9.36 -12.91 -18.39
C ALA A 39 -8.19 -11.96 -18.70
N ALA A 40 -7.47 -11.51 -17.68
CA ALA A 40 -6.32 -10.60 -17.82
C ALA A 40 -5.22 -11.23 -18.69
N LEU A 41 -4.86 -12.48 -18.45
CA LEU A 41 -3.88 -13.22 -19.28
C LEU A 41 -4.31 -13.26 -20.74
N THR A 42 -5.57 -13.60 -21.01
CA THR A 42 -6.10 -13.66 -22.38
C THR A 42 -5.98 -12.30 -23.08
N ASN A 43 -6.31 -11.23 -22.39
CA ASN A 43 -6.31 -9.87 -22.96
C ASN A 43 -4.89 -9.33 -23.23
N ILE A 44 -3.87 -9.80 -22.51
CA ILE A 44 -2.47 -9.45 -22.77
C ILE A 44 -1.74 -10.42 -23.71
N GLY A 45 -2.47 -11.37 -24.33
CA GLY A 45 -1.93 -12.31 -25.32
C GLY A 45 -1.35 -13.61 -24.76
N PHE A 46 -1.49 -13.86 -23.47
CA PHE A 46 -1.17 -15.15 -22.84
C PHE A 46 -2.42 -16.01 -22.70
N ARG A 47 -2.20 -17.29 -22.42
CA ARG A 47 -3.28 -18.23 -22.09
C ARG A 47 -3.03 -18.86 -20.75
N MET A 48 -4.12 -19.09 -20.01
CA MET A 48 -4.04 -19.91 -18.80
C MET A 48 -3.53 -21.30 -19.18
N PRO A 49 -2.50 -21.83 -18.50
CA PRO A 49 -2.00 -23.17 -18.80
C PRO A 49 -3.10 -24.23 -18.63
N ILE A 50 -3.16 -25.17 -19.58
CA ILE A 50 -4.01 -26.37 -19.46
C ILE A 50 -3.22 -27.38 -18.61
N ALA A 51 -3.30 -27.23 -17.31
CA ALA A 51 -2.51 -27.95 -16.33
C ALA A 51 -3.25 -28.07 -15.00
N GLU A 52 -2.79 -28.92 -14.12
CA GLU A 52 -3.18 -28.90 -12.72
C GLU A 52 -2.32 -27.83 -12.02
N ILE A 53 -2.97 -26.78 -11.53
CA ILE A 53 -2.32 -25.67 -10.85
C ILE A 53 -2.67 -25.74 -9.37
N THR A 54 -1.67 -25.97 -8.55
CA THR A 54 -1.81 -25.95 -7.09
C THR A 54 -1.18 -24.68 -6.53
N VAL A 55 -1.97 -23.88 -5.83
CA VAL A 55 -1.55 -22.66 -5.15
C VAL A 55 -1.64 -22.86 -3.65
N ASN A 56 -0.58 -22.49 -2.94
CA ASN A 56 -0.56 -22.42 -1.49
C ASN A 56 -0.17 -21.01 -1.01
N LEU A 57 -0.98 -20.43 -0.12
CA LEU A 57 -0.71 -19.13 0.48
C LEU A 57 -0.21 -19.33 1.94
N SER A 58 1.08 -19.22 2.15
CA SER A 58 1.74 -19.40 3.45
C SER A 58 1.92 -18.06 4.19
N PRO A 59 1.76 -18.01 5.53
CA PRO A 59 1.44 -19.09 6.46
C PRO A 59 -0.05 -19.48 6.49
N ALA A 60 -0.36 -20.73 6.73
CA ALA A 60 -1.73 -21.27 6.62
C ALA A 60 -2.66 -20.91 7.80
N ASP A 61 -2.13 -20.40 8.89
CA ASP A 61 -2.86 -20.01 10.12
C ASP A 61 -3.44 -18.59 10.06
N ILE A 62 -3.03 -17.79 9.07
CA ILE A 62 -3.50 -16.42 8.88
C ILE A 62 -4.49 -16.37 7.73
N ARG A 63 -5.66 -15.76 7.96
CA ARG A 63 -6.64 -15.50 6.92
C ARG A 63 -6.14 -14.40 5.97
N LYS A 64 -6.18 -14.67 4.66
CA LYS A 64 -5.84 -13.74 3.60
C LYS A 64 -7.12 -13.16 3.02
N GLU A 65 -7.14 -11.85 2.85
CA GLU A 65 -8.31 -11.10 2.40
C GLU A 65 -7.92 -10.09 1.32
N GLY A 66 -8.85 -9.87 0.38
CA GLY A 66 -8.73 -8.85 -0.66
C GLY A 66 -8.10 -9.31 -1.96
N SER A 67 -8.17 -8.41 -2.96
CA SER A 67 -7.78 -8.68 -4.35
C SER A 67 -6.31 -8.40 -4.66
N GLY A 68 -5.54 -7.89 -3.71
CA GLY A 68 -4.12 -7.56 -3.90
C GLY A 68 -3.20 -8.74 -4.25
N TYR A 69 -3.72 -9.97 -4.13
CA TYR A 69 -3.01 -11.20 -4.49
C TYR A 69 -3.09 -11.55 -5.98
N ASP A 70 -3.93 -10.88 -6.76
CA ASP A 70 -4.11 -11.18 -8.18
C ASP A 70 -2.79 -11.10 -8.96
N LEU A 71 -2.02 -10.04 -8.73
CA LEU A 71 -0.73 -9.84 -9.40
C LEU A 71 0.29 -10.95 -9.07
N PRO A 72 0.61 -11.24 -7.79
CA PRO A 72 1.56 -12.31 -7.47
C PRO A 72 1.09 -13.69 -7.93
N LEU A 73 -0.21 -13.98 -7.91
CA LEU A 73 -0.77 -15.21 -8.45
C LEU A 73 -0.57 -15.33 -9.97
N ALA A 74 -0.88 -14.27 -10.71
CA ALA A 74 -0.72 -14.24 -12.16
C ALA A 74 0.75 -14.42 -12.59
N ILE A 75 1.66 -13.68 -11.96
CA ILE A 75 3.10 -13.79 -12.23
C ILE A 75 3.64 -15.17 -11.87
N GLY A 76 3.23 -15.73 -10.72
CA GLY A 76 3.65 -17.06 -10.31
C GLY A 76 3.15 -18.15 -11.27
N ILE A 77 1.91 -18.06 -11.80
CA ILE A 77 1.38 -18.96 -12.82
C ILE A 77 2.18 -18.85 -14.12
N LEU A 78 2.48 -17.62 -14.56
CA LEU A 78 3.29 -17.40 -15.78
C LEU A 78 4.73 -17.90 -15.61
N ALA A 79 5.31 -17.78 -14.43
CA ALA A 79 6.65 -18.29 -14.12
C ALA A 79 6.65 -19.83 -14.12
N GLY A 80 5.65 -20.46 -13.53
CA GLY A 80 5.48 -21.91 -13.57
C GLY A 80 5.25 -22.45 -14.97
N ASP A 81 4.65 -21.66 -15.88
CA ASP A 81 4.50 -21.97 -17.31
C ASP A 81 5.71 -21.49 -18.16
N CYS A 82 6.83 -21.15 -17.55
CA CYS A 82 8.05 -20.68 -18.21
C CYS A 82 7.85 -19.46 -19.15
N LYS A 83 6.89 -18.60 -18.86
CA LYS A 83 6.63 -17.34 -19.59
C LYS A 83 7.27 -16.11 -18.93
N VAL A 84 7.65 -16.27 -17.67
CA VAL A 84 8.34 -15.26 -16.86
C VAL A 84 9.58 -15.89 -16.23
N GLU A 85 10.70 -15.18 -16.25
CA GLU A 85 11.93 -15.63 -15.61
C GLU A 85 11.76 -15.62 -14.07
N SER A 86 11.95 -16.78 -13.45
CA SER A 86 11.67 -16.99 -12.03
C SER A 86 12.83 -16.64 -11.08
N GLU A 87 14.07 -16.56 -11.58
CA GLU A 87 15.29 -16.43 -10.76
C GLU A 87 15.24 -15.23 -9.81
N ARG A 88 14.65 -14.11 -10.27
CA ARG A 88 14.58 -12.86 -9.50
C ARG A 88 13.28 -12.66 -8.73
N LEU A 89 12.28 -13.52 -8.89
CA LEU A 89 10.96 -13.32 -8.27
C LEU A 89 11.04 -13.21 -6.75
N GLY A 90 11.88 -14.03 -6.10
CA GLY A 90 12.06 -14.01 -4.64
C GLY A 90 12.74 -12.74 -4.10
N GLU A 91 13.33 -11.91 -4.95
CA GLU A 91 13.94 -10.64 -4.55
C GLU A 91 12.91 -9.50 -4.42
N TYR A 92 11.72 -9.67 -4.98
CA TYR A 92 10.69 -8.63 -5.06
C TYR A 92 9.42 -9.04 -4.36
N MET A 93 8.83 -8.09 -3.64
CA MET A 93 7.46 -8.21 -3.15
C MET A 93 6.51 -7.66 -4.22
N LEU A 94 5.42 -8.38 -4.50
CA LEU A 94 4.44 -8.00 -5.51
C LEU A 94 3.08 -7.84 -4.85
N VAL A 95 2.36 -6.79 -5.20
CA VAL A 95 0.98 -6.59 -4.77
C VAL A 95 0.22 -5.77 -5.81
N GLY A 96 -1.02 -6.16 -6.10
CA GLY A 96 -1.89 -5.45 -7.04
C GLY A 96 -3.14 -6.24 -7.38
N GLU A 97 -4.25 -5.53 -7.55
CA GLU A 97 -5.47 -6.09 -8.11
C GLU A 97 -5.42 -6.04 -9.64
N LEU A 98 -5.94 -7.07 -10.32
CA LEU A 98 -6.01 -7.11 -11.77
C LEU A 98 -7.39 -6.72 -12.29
N GLY A 99 -7.42 -5.76 -13.22
CA GLY A 99 -8.53 -5.58 -14.13
C GLY A 99 -8.62 -6.73 -15.13
N LEU A 100 -9.82 -6.99 -15.66
CA LEU A 100 -10.02 -8.03 -16.68
C LEU A 100 -9.23 -7.76 -17.97
N ASP A 101 -8.89 -6.51 -18.23
CA ASP A 101 -8.05 -6.03 -19.35
C ASP A 101 -6.54 -6.19 -19.11
N GLY A 102 -6.14 -6.66 -17.92
CA GLY A 102 -4.75 -6.78 -17.51
C GLY A 102 -4.16 -5.51 -16.88
N SER A 103 -4.95 -4.45 -16.70
CA SER A 103 -4.52 -3.25 -15.95
C SER A 103 -4.33 -3.57 -14.47
N LEU A 104 -3.41 -2.85 -13.82
CA LEU A 104 -3.23 -2.90 -12.38
C LEU A 104 -4.06 -1.81 -11.72
N ARG A 105 -4.87 -2.21 -10.75
CA ARG A 105 -5.72 -1.31 -9.96
C ARG A 105 -5.10 -1.02 -8.59
N PRO A 106 -5.32 0.19 -8.05
CA PRO A 106 -4.77 0.58 -6.77
C PRO A 106 -5.25 -0.32 -5.63
N ILE A 107 -4.37 -0.49 -4.65
CA ILE A 107 -4.64 -1.24 -3.42
C ILE A 107 -4.63 -0.29 -2.22
N ARG A 108 -5.15 -0.75 -1.10
CA ARG A 108 -5.01 -0.08 0.20
C ARG A 108 -3.82 -0.63 0.96
N GLY A 109 -3.17 0.23 1.75
CA GLY A 109 -2.09 -0.18 2.63
C GLY A 109 -0.74 -0.38 1.93
N ALA A 110 -0.45 0.35 0.85
CA ALA A 110 0.84 0.26 0.16
C ALA A 110 2.02 0.69 1.05
N LEU A 111 1.83 1.66 1.94
CA LEU A 111 2.88 2.10 2.87
C LEU A 111 3.27 1.02 3.90
N PRO A 112 2.36 0.39 4.68
CA PRO A 112 2.74 -0.71 5.57
C PRO A 112 3.36 -1.91 4.83
N ILE A 113 2.93 -2.20 3.59
CA ILE A 113 3.55 -3.23 2.75
C ILE A 113 4.99 -2.85 2.40
N ALA A 114 5.25 -1.60 2.01
CA ALA A 114 6.61 -1.12 1.71
C ALA A 114 7.52 -1.15 2.95
N ILE A 115 7.00 -0.79 4.13
CA ILE A 115 7.75 -0.90 5.39
C ILE A 115 8.11 -2.35 5.68
N ARG A 116 7.19 -3.29 5.45
CA ARG A 116 7.42 -4.72 5.62
C ARG A 116 8.46 -5.24 4.64
N ALA A 117 8.34 -4.90 3.35
CA ALA A 117 9.30 -5.28 2.32
C ALA A 117 10.73 -4.84 2.67
N ARG A 118 10.91 -3.59 3.14
CA ARG A 118 12.21 -3.11 3.61
C ARG A 118 12.71 -3.88 4.83
N LYS A 119 11.84 -4.16 5.82
CA LYS A 119 12.20 -4.88 7.05
C LYS A 119 12.68 -6.30 6.76
N GLU A 120 12.14 -6.92 5.73
CA GLU A 120 12.53 -8.28 5.28
C GLU A 120 13.61 -8.28 4.21
N HIS A 121 14.22 -7.11 3.93
CA HIS A 121 15.34 -6.97 2.99
C HIS A 121 15.03 -7.37 1.55
N PHE A 122 13.78 -7.23 1.10
CA PHE A 122 13.47 -7.33 -0.33
C PHE A 122 14.24 -6.25 -1.09
N ARG A 123 14.71 -6.59 -2.29
CA ARG A 123 15.36 -5.66 -3.20
C ARG A 123 14.39 -4.57 -3.65
N GLY A 124 13.16 -4.96 -3.94
CA GLY A 124 12.15 -4.02 -4.39
C GLY A 124 10.72 -4.44 -4.13
N LEU A 125 9.83 -3.50 -4.36
CA LEU A 125 8.39 -3.66 -4.27
C LEU A 125 7.74 -3.23 -5.58
N ILE A 126 6.92 -4.11 -6.14
CA ILE A 126 6.12 -3.84 -7.34
C ILE A 126 4.68 -3.57 -6.91
N VAL A 127 4.18 -2.39 -7.27
CA VAL A 127 2.83 -1.90 -6.93
C VAL A 127 2.15 -1.27 -8.15
N PRO A 128 0.82 -1.12 -8.13
CA PRO A 128 0.13 -0.29 -9.11
C PRO A 128 0.68 1.15 -9.12
N ARG A 129 0.72 1.78 -10.29
CA ARG A 129 1.25 3.13 -10.50
C ARG A 129 0.71 4.16 -9.51
N GLU A 130 -0.56 4.07 -9.19
CA GLU A 130 -1.23 5.00 -8.28
C GLU A 130 -0.70 4.89 -6.83
N ASN A 131 -0.20 3.73 -6.42
CA ASN A 131 0.33 3.48 -5.08
C ASN A 131 1.82 3.84 -4.91
N VAL A 132 2.52 4.14 -6.00
CA VAL A 132 3.97 4.39 -5.98
C VAL A 132 4.35 5.50 -5.01
N ARG A 133 3.65 6.63 -5.08
CA ARG A 133 3.98 7.79 -4.23
C ARG A 133 3.86 7.48 -2.74
N GLU A 134 2.88 6.66 -2.38
CA GLU A 134 2.66 6.21 -1.01
C GLU A 134 3.76 5.24 -0.56
N ALA A 135 4.13 4.27 -1.38
CA ALA A 135 5.14 3.26 -1.06
C ALA A 135 6.58 3.81 -1.10
N ALA A 136 6.89 4.72 -2.04
CA ALA A 136 8.23 5.25 -2.27
C ALA A 136 8.73 6.23 -1.18
N VAL A 137 7.89 6.59 -0.20
CA VAL A 137 8.35 7.30 1.01
C VAL A 137 9.24 6.45 1.90
N VAL A 138 9.26 5.12 1.69
CA VAL A 138 10.11 4.20 2.43
C VAL A 138 11.52 4.18 1.84
N ASN A 139 12.47 4.75 2.55
CA ASN A 139 13.87 4.78 2.12
C ASN A 139 14.48 3.37 2.08
N ASN A 140 15.51 3.18 1.23
CA ASN A 140 16.24 1.92 1.06
C ASN A 140 15.37 0.74 0.58
N LEU A 141 14.39 1.02 -0.25
CA LEU A 141 13.58 0.05 -0.98
C LEU A 141 13.35 0.61 -2.39
N ASP A 142 13.63 -0.17 -3.42
CA ASP A 142 13.32 0.20 -4.78
C ASP A 142 11.83 -0.07 -5.06
N VAL A 143 11.04 0.97 -5.32
CA VAL A 143 9.60 0.86 -5.58
C VAL A 143 9.33 1.06 -7.06
N TYR A 144 8.68 0.09 -7.68
CA TYR A 144 8.34 0.09 -9.10
C TYR A 144 6.82 0.22 -9.29
N GLY A 145 6.41 1.30 -9.94
CA GLY A 145 5.01 1.50 -10.32
C GLY A 145 4.73 0.92 -11.69
N MET A 146 3.77 0.01 -11.76
CA MET A 146 3.36 -0.64 -12.99
C MET A 146 1.91 -0.32 -13.33
N ASP A 147 1.62 -0.18 -14.60
CA ASP A 147 0.28 0.12 -15.08
C ASP A 147 -0.49 -1.15 -15.46
N SER A 148 0.25 -2.22 -15.82
CA SER A 148 -0.35 -3.47 -16.31
C SER A 148 0.45 -4.71 -15.93
N LEU A 149 -0.20 -5.87 -15.99
CA LEU A 149 0.44 -7.18 -15.87
C LEU A 149 1.52 -7.38 -16.96
N SER A 150 1.30 -6.83 -18.16
CA SER A 150 2.28 -6.88 -19.26
C SER A 150 3.59 -6.18 -18.90
N ASP A 151 3.52 -5.06 -18.16
CA ASP A 151 4.72 -4.33 -17.71
C ASP A 151 5.51 -5.16 -16.70
N VAL A 152 4.83 -5.82 -15.77
CA VAL A 152 5.47 -6.71 -14.79
C VAL A 152 6.14 -7.90 -15.47
N VAL A 153 5.49 -8.50 -16.48
CA VAL A 153 6.08 -9.58 -17.28
C VAL A 153 7.36 -9.10 -17.99
N LYS A 154 7.32 -7.94 -18.64
CA LYS A 154 8.51 -7.36 -19.31
C LYS A 154 9.63 -7.07 -18.33
N PHE A 155 9.32 -6.54 -17.14
CA PHE A 155 10.29 -6.26 -16.10
C PHE A 155 11.06 -7.50 -15.67
N PHE A 156 10.37 -8.62 -15.40
CA PHE A 156 11.04 -9.86 -15.02
C PHE A 156 11.78 -10.52 -16.18
N ASN A 157 11.31 -10.34 -17.41
CA ASN A 157 11.97 -10.85 -18.62
C ASN A 157 13.11 -9.92 -19.11
N GLY A 158 13.63 -9.03 -18.24
CA GLY A 158 14.86 -8.30 -18.49
C GLY A 158 14.72 -6.97 -19.23
N SER A 159 13.51 -6.38 -19.32
CA SER A 159 13.39 -5.02 -19.87
C SER A 159 13.99 -3.98 -18.91
N ASP A 160 14.88 -3.12 -19.42
CA ASP A 160 15.52 -2.02 -18.70
C ASP A 160 14.67 -0.74 -18.65
N ASP A 161 13.46 -0.76 -19.18
CA ASP A 161 12.58 0.41 -19.29
C ASP A 161 12.03 0.88 -17.94
N TYR A 162 12.04 0.01 -16.93
CA TYR A 162 11.44 0.26 -15.63
C TYR A 162 12.48 0.72 -14.61
N LYS A 163 12.28 1.94 -14.10
CA LYS A 163 13.15 2.53 -13.07
C LYS A 163 12.41 2.65 -11.75
N PRO A 164 13.09 2.45 -10.61
CA PRO A 164 12.48 2.63 -9.31
C PRO A 164 12.17 4.11 -9.07
N GLU A 165 10.99 4.38 -8.53
CA GLU A 165 10.63 5.70 -8.03
C GLU A 165 11.33 5.95 -6.70
N ARG A 166 11.89 7.14 -6.55
CA ARG A 166 12.54 7.59 -5.32
C ARG A 166 11.98 8.94 -4.91
N ILE A 167 11.50 9.03 -3.70
CA ILE A 167 10.99 10.27 -3.12
C ILE A 167 11.93 10.70 -2.00
N ASP A 168 12.38 11.94 -2.05
CA ASP A 168 13.07 12.54 -0.89
C ASP A 168 12.03 12.84 0.21
N THR A 169 11.79 11.84 1.04
CA THR A 169 10.83 11.89 2.14
C THR A 169 11.12 13.05 3.09
N ARG A 170 12.40 13.40 3.30
CA ARG A 170 12.78 14.52 4.16
C ARG A 170 12.38 15.85 3.53
N ALA A 171 12.69 16.05 2.27
CA ALA A 171 12.33 17.29 1.56
C ALA A 171 10.81 17.49 1.53
N VAL A 172 10.04 16.44 1.20
CA VAL A 172 8.58 16.47 1.19
C VAL A 172 8.03 16.78 2.60
N PHE A 173 8.55 16.12 3.62
CA PHE A 173 8.14 16.31 5.01
C PHE A 173 8.36 17.76 5.47
N TYR A 174 9.54 18.34 5.23
CA TYR A 174 9.83 19.72 5.63
C TYR A 174 9.03 20.77 4.84
N GLN A 175 8.71 20.48 3.57
CA GLN A 175 7.86 21.37 2.78
C GLN A 175 6.41 21.42 3.29
N GLN A 176 5.89 20.30 3.77
CA GLN A 176 4.51 20.21 4.27
C GLN A 176 4.35 20.70 5.72
N GLN A 177 5.41 20.71 6.50
CA GLN A 177 5.38 21.11 7.92
C GLN A 177 4.92 22.56 8.16
N SER A 178 5.02 23.43 7.15
CA SER A 178 4.74 24.87 7.27
C SER A 178 3.45 25.29 6.57
N GLN A 179 2.67 24.37 6.01
CA GLN A 179 1.45 24.70 5.26
C GLN A 179 0.21 24.39 6.10
N TYR A 180 -0.32 25.41 6.75
CA TYR A 180 -1.63 25.32 7.40
C TYR A 180 -2.60 26.25 6.67
N ASP A 181 -3.73 25.72 6.22
CA ASP A 181 -4.79 26.51 5.57
C ASP A 181 -5.46 27.49 6.53
N LEU A 182 -5.37 27.25 7.84
CA LEU A 182 -5.97 28.04 8.89
C LEU A 182 -4.95 28.31 9.99
N ASP A 183 -4.79 29.59 10.36
CA ASP A 183 -3.85 30.03 11.39
C ASP A 183 -4.60 30.36 12.69
N PHE A 184 -4.05 29.91 13.82
CA PHE A 184 -4.56 30.23 15.15
C PHE A 184 -4.50 31.73 15.45
N ALA A 185 -3.57 32.47 14.87
CA ALA A 185 -3.46 33.94 14.97
C ALA A 185 -4.71 34.70 14.46
N GLU A 186 -5.51 34.07 13.59
CA GLU A 186 -6.77 34.64 13.08
C GLU A 186 -7.88 34.69 14.15
N VAL A 187 -7.74 33.98 15.26
CA VAL A 187 -8.75 33.94 16.32
C VAL A 187 -8.72 35.26 17.09
N LYS A 188 -9.80 36.03 16.99
CA LYS A 188 -9.95 37.32 17.70
C LYS A 188 -10.69 37.12 19.01
N GLY A 189 -10.16 37.72 20.09
CA GLY A 189 -10.73 37.63 21.44
C GLY A 189 -10.55 36.25 22.07
N GLN A 190 -11.33 35.97 23.12
CA GLN A 190 -11.33 34.69 23.85
C GLN A 190 -9.97 34.32 24.46
N GLU A 191 -9.27 35.26 25.04
CA GLU A 191 -7.88 35.11 25.51
C GLU A 191 -7.69 33.94 26.49
N ASN A 192 -8.68 33.68 27.37
CA ASN A 192 -8.62 32.56 28.31
C ASN A 192 -8.67 31.18 27.57
N VAL A 193 -9.50 31.11 26.52
CA VAL A 193 -9.61 29.86 25.73
C VAL A 193 -8.36 29.68 24.88
N LYS A 194 -7.83 30.73 24.26
CA LYS A 194 -6.56 30.71 23.56
C LYS A 194 -5.45 30.19 24.46
N ARG A 195 -5.33 30.74 25.65
CA ARG A 195 -4.30 30.34 26.61
C ARG A 195 -4.44 28.88 27.03
N ALA A 196 -5.66 28.40 27.22
CA ALA A 196 -5.91 26.98 27.51
C ALA A 196 -5.49 26.08 26.35
N LEU A 197 -5.77 26.47 25.10
CA LEU A 197 -5.38 25.75 23.89
C LEU A 197 -3.86 25.75 23.71
N GLU A 198 -3.16 26.87 23.95
CA GLU A 198 -1.70 26.93 23.91
C GLU A 198 -1.05 25.99 24.93
N VAL A 199 -1.54 25.99 26.18
CA VAL A 199 -1.04 25.08 27.22
C VAL A 199 -1.30 23.61 26.86
N ALA A 200 -2.49 23.30 26.35
CA ALA A 200 -2.83 21.96 25.91
C ALA A 200 -1.94 21.51 24.73
N ALA A 201 -1.71 22.39 23.75
CA ALA A 201 -0.84 22.12 22.61
C ALA A 201 0.62 21.89 23.06
N ALA A 202 1.16 22.76 23.90
CA ALA A 202 2.54 22.66 24.38
C ALA A 202 2.78 21.42 25.26
N GLY A 203 1.75 20.98 26.01
CA GLY A 203 1.86 19.84 26.93
C GLY A 203 1.33 18.52 26.39
N GLY A 204 0.82 18.48 25.16
CA GLY A 204 0.19 17.27 24.61
C GLY A 204 -1.06 16.83 25.39
N HIS A 205 -1.79 17.79 25.98
CA HIS A 205 -2.93 17.48 26.83
C HIS A 205 -4.22 17.33 26.05
N ASN A 206 -5.06 16.39 26.48
CA ASN A 206 -6.43 16.29 26.00
C ASN A 206 -7.25 17.50 26.48
N LEU A 207 -8.12 18.04 25.62
CA LEU A 207 -8.93 19.21 25.92
C LEU A 207 -10.38 18.95 25.48
N ILE A 208 -11.32 19.43 26.31
CA ILE A 208 -12.74 19.47 25.98
C ILE A 208 -13.24 20.92 25.98
N MET A 209 -13.95 21.31 24.92
CA MET A 209 -14.58 22.63 24.80
C MET A 209 -16.07 22.52 24.93
N VAL A 210 -16.65 23.16 25.95
CA VAL A 210 -18.11 23.20 26.19
C VAL A 210 -18.61 24.64 26.03
N GLY A 211 -19.75 24.82 25.38
CA GLY A 211 -20.36 26.13 25.18
C GLY A 211 -21.53 26.08 24.19
N PRO A 212 -22.29 27.16 24.06
CA PRO A 212 -23.46 27.23 23.17
C PRO A 212 -23.07 27.12 21.68
N PRO A 213 -24.04 26.78 20.80
CA PRO A 213 -23.83 26.90 19.36
C PRO A 213 -23.35 28.29 18.97
N GLY A 214 -22.45 28.39 17.98
CA GLY A 214 -21.91 29.65 17.48
C GLY A 214 -20.78 30.29 18.35
N SER A 215 -20.37 29.66 19.46
CA SER A 215 -19.27 30.20 20.31
C SER A 215 -17.86 29.99 19.76
N GLY A 216 -17.71 29.49 18.52
CA GLY A 216 -16.41 29.38 17.87
C GLY A 216 -15.61 28.12 18.17
N LYS A 217 -16.15 27.12 18.89
CA LYS A 217 -15.46 25.88 19.28
C LYS A 217 -14.85 25.15 18.09
N SER A 218 -15.63 24.88 17.07
CA SER A 218 -15.16 24.17 15.86
C SER A 218 -14.15 25.00 15.06
N MET A 219 -14.28 26.32 15.07
CA MET A 219 -13.34 27.24 14.42
C MET A 219 -11.97 27.20 15.11
N MET A 220 -11.93 27.21 16.44
CA MET A 220 -10.69 27.10 17.22
C MET A 220 -10.07 25.70 17.10
N ALA A 221 -10.89 24.63 17.16
CA ALA A 221 -10.40 23.27 17.00
C ALA A 221 -9.71 23.04 15.64
N LYS A 222 -10.27 23.59 14.55
CA LYS A 222 -9.67 23.51 13.21
C LYS A 222 -8.34 24.26 13.06
N ARG A 223 -8.08 25.26 13.93
CA ARG A 223 -6.84 26.06 13.94
C ARG A 223 -5.80 25.53 14.93
N LEU A 224 -6.18 24.62 15.82
CA LEU A 224 -5.26 24.02 16.79
C LEU A 224 -4.01 23.40 16.14
N PRO A 225 -4.09 22.73 14.99
CA PRO A 225 -2.90 22.18 14.33
C PRO A 225 -1.78 23.19 14.06
N SER A 226 -2.11 24.47 13.82
CA SER A 226 -1.09 25.51 13.54
C SER A 226 -0.21 25.88 14.75
N ILE A 227 -0.62 25.51 15.96
CA ILE A 227 0.14 25.75 17.21
C ILE A 227 0.63 24.48 17.88
N LEU A 228 0.32 23.29 17.31
CA LEU A 228 0.88 22.04 17.79
C LEU A 228 2.37 21.96 17.44
N PRO A 229 3.20 21.33 18.31
CA PRO A 229 4.56 20.98 17.93
C PRO A 229 4.56 20.18 16.62
N PRO A 230 5.52 20.44 15.73
CA PRO A 230 5.60 19.67 14.49
C PRO A 230 5.84 18.19 14.81
N LEU A 231 5.15 17.31 14.07
CA LEU A 231 5.39 15.87 14.17
C LEU A 231 6.84 15.55 13.83
N SER A 232 7.41 14.56 14.48
CA SER A 232 8.63 13.91 13.99
C SER A 232 8.35 13.12 12.72
N LEU A 233 9.39 12.80 11.94
CA LEU A 233 9.25 11.98 10.75
C LEU A 233 8.62 10.61 11.06
N SER A 234 8.95 10.00 12.20
CA SER A 234 8.38 8.73 12.64
C SER A 234 6.88 8.82 12.93
N GLU A 235 6.45 9.85 13.68
CA GLU A 235 5.03 10.09 13.99
C GLU A 235 4.21 10.41 12.73
N SER A 236 4.79 11.16 11.79
CA SER A 236 4.18 11.43 10.49
C SER A 236 3.96 10.15 9.68
N LEU A 237 4.95 9.24 9.68
CA LEU A 237 4.83 7.95 9.01
C LEU A 237 3.76 7.06 9.65
N GLU A 238 3.68 7.00 10.98
CA GLU A 238 2.64 6.26 11.70
C GLU A 238 1.24 6.78 11.36
N THR A 239 1.06 8.11 11.36
CA THR A 239 -0.21 8.74 10.97
C THR A 239 -0.56 8.43 9.52
N THR A 240 0.43 8.48 8.62
CA THR A 240 0.24 8.15 7.19
C THR A 240 -0.13 6.68 7.00
N GLN A 241 0.42 5.76 7.81
CA GLN A 241 0.01 4.35 7.77
C GLN A 241 -1.47 4.16 8.09
N ILE A 242 -2.00 4.90 9.08
CA ILE A 242 -3.43 4.83 9.43
C ILE A 242 -4.28 5.25 8.22
N HIS A 243 -3.93 6.36 7.58
CA HIS A 243 -4.63 6.84 6.38
C HIS A 243 -4.51 5.86 5.21
N SER A 244 -3.35 5.28 4.98
CA SER A 244 -3.10 4.29 3.93
C SER A 244 -4.02 3.06 4.02
N VAL A 245 -4.29 2.60 5.25
CA VAL A 245 -5.16 1.44 5.48
C VAL A 245 -6.64 1.82 5.45
N ALA A 246 -6.99 3.02 5.90
CA ALA A 246 -8.38 3.50 5.94
C ALA A 246 -8.92 3.85 4.54
N GLY A 247 -8.09 4.32 3.64
CA GLY A 247 -8.42 4.67 2.26
C GLY A 247 -8.80 6.11 2.10
#